data_96f1174e3e265399369953bdf40347cf
#
_entry.id   96f1174e3e265399369953bdf40347cf
#
_cell.length_a   1.000
_cell.length_b   1.000
_cell.length_c   1.000
_cell.angle_alpha   90.00
_cell.angle_beta   90.00
_cell.angle_gamma   90.00
#
_symmetry.space_group_name_H-M   'P 1'
#
loop_
_entity.id
_entity.type
_entity.pdbx_description
1 polymer ?
#
loop_
_entity_poly.entity_id
_entity_poly.type
_entity_poly.pdbx_seq_one_letter_code
_entity_poly.pdbx_strand_id
1 'polypeptide(L)'
;MATRVRKAFRKNLFGIVTMVISAAVLLGFLFSSEGLQSLNQISGNIRFLWLLGAFLAAVFAWVLEGLVLHLFCKKAYPEWKFHYSFCMGMVGVLYSALTPFSTGGQPMQIYSMRRLGMDTGAAGSIIAMKTLVYQIVLVFYSLAMVVWKLPFFQNHISNFSFVTIIGLLCNSAFIILVLLFCISKRATDPLLRKGLWLFHKLHLCKHPEERYEKISRELQIFHGSSRLLGKSVKLYLGACVLTVVQIACSCLIPYFIYRSFSFSQQSFGVIMAAQAYVSMVSAFVPLPGASGGAEGSFLLFFRAFFVDGTVLPAMVIWRALTYYLNFPAGCICAYIAGRLPVLKLAPVKECSAVRP
;
A
#
# COMPACT_ATOMS: atom_id res chain seq x y z
N MET A 1 13.92 28.87 2.04
CA MET A 1 13.40 27.71 1.32
C MET A 1 14.38 26.53 1.33
N ALA A 2 15.64 26.76 1.06
CA ALA A 2 16.69 25.72 1.03
C ALA A 2 16.88 24.92 2.33
N THR A 3 16.79 25.56 3.50
CA THR A 3 16.96 24.90 4.80
C THR A 3 15.82 23.92 5.15
N ARG A 4 14.58 24.21 4.73
CA ARG A 4 13.43 23.29 4.91
C ARG A 4 13.54 22.07 4.00
N VAL A 5 13.98 22.24 2.76
CA VAL A 5 14.22 21.15 1.81
C VAL A 5 15.34 20.25 2.31
N ARG A 6 16.46 20.84 2.79
CA ARG A 6 17.61 20.09 3.35
C ARG A 6 17.23 19.27 4.60
N LYS A 7 16.33 19.78 5.44
CA LYS A 7 15.85 19.07 6.64
C LYS A 7 14.88 17.93 6.30
N ALA A 8 14.03 18.12 5.28
CA ALA A 8 13.15 17.08 4.75
C ALA A 8 13.97 15.97 4.02
N PHE A 9 15.00 16.36 3.27
CA PHE A 9 15.90 15.43 2.59
C PHE A 9 16.67 14.54 3.59
N ARG A 10 17.20 15.12 4.68
CA ARG A 10 17.88 14.35 5.74
C ARG A 10 16.95 13.38 6.47
N LYS A 11 15.67 13.72 6.64
CA LYS A 11 14.69 12.88 7.33
C LYS A 11 14.27 11.66 6.47
N ASN A 12 14.34 11.79 5.15
CA ASN A 12 13.97 10.73 4.20
C ASN A 12 15.20 10.12 3.51
N LEU A 13 16.41 10.46 3.98
CA LEU A 13 17.66 10.02 3.34
C LEU A 13 17.74 8.50 3.18
N PHE A 14 17.33 7.75 4.19
CA PHE A 14 17.31 6.28 4.14
C PHE A 14 16.41 5.76 3.00
N GLY A 15 15.19 6.27 2.87
CA GLY A 15 14.28 5.87 1.78
C GLY A 15 14.81 6.27 0.39
N ILE A 16 15.41 7.47 0.28
CA ILE A 16 16.00 7.94 -0.97
C ILE A 16 17.22 7.09 -1.35
N VAL A 17 18.10 6.81 -0.38
CA VAL A 17 19.28 5.96 -0.59
C VAL A 17 18.87 4.55 -1.02
N THR A 18 17.89 3.94 -0.36
CA THR A 18 17.39 2.61 -0.72
C THR A 18 16.75 2.60 -2.11
N MET A 19 16.01 3.65 -2.46
CA MET A 19 15.45 3.81 -3.80
C MET A 19 16.55 3.91 -4.87
N VAL A 20 17.59 4.71 -4.61
CA VAL A 20 18.73 4.86 -5.52
C VAL A 20 19.51 3.56 -5.65
N ILE A 21 19.74 2.85 -4.53
CA ILE A 21 20.40 1.54 -4.56
C ILE A 21 19.54 0.52 -5.32
N SER A 22 18.25 0.45 -5.08
CA SER A 22 17.34 -0.43 -5.82
C SER A 22 17.37 -0.13 -7.31
N ALA A 23 17.30 1.16 -7.68
CA ALA A 23 17.41 1.57 -9.09
C ALA A 23 18.77 1.22 -9.69
N ALA A 24 19.87 1.43 -8.96
CA ALA A 24 21.22 1.11 -9.42
C ALA A 24 21.41 -0.40 -9.61
N VAL A 25 20.90 -1.22 -8.70
CA VAL A 25 20.93 -2.68 -8.81
C VAL A 25 20.13 -3.14 -10.05
N LEU A 26 18.91 -2.62 -10.24
CA LEU A 26 18.08 -2.95 -11.40
C LEU A 26 18.74 -2.51 -12.72
N LEU A 27 19.28 -1.30 -12.76
CA LEU A 27 20.02 -0.81 -13.93
C LEU A 27 21.30 -1.63 -14.16
N GLY A 28 22.02 -1.99 -13.10
CA GLY A 28 23.19 -2.86 -13.18
C GLY A 28 22.87 -4.23 -13.79
N PHE A 29 21.74 -4.82 -13.39
CA PHE A 29 21.24 -6.05 -14.02
C PHE A 29 20.85 -5.84 -15.49
N LEU A 30 20.19 -4.72 -15.80
CA LEU A 30 19.74 -4.38 -17.14
C LEU A 30 20.92 -4.15 -18.10
N PHE A 31 21.97 -3.49 -17.61
CA PHE A 31 23.20 -3.19 -18.37
C PHE A 31 24.26 -4.30 -18.26
N SER A 32 23.98 -5.42 -17.58
CA SER A 32 24.83 -6.62 -17.68
C SER A 32 24.83 -7.15 -19.12
N SER A 33 25.89 -7.90 -19.47
CA SER A 33 26.03 -8.48 -20.81
C SER A 33 24.81 -9.35 -21.23
N GLU A 34 24.22 -10.07 -20.27
CA GLU A 34 23.02 -10.86 -20.49
C GLU A 34 21.76 -9.98 -20.64
N GLY A 35 21.63 -8.90 -19.88
CA GLY A 35 20.52 -7.98 -19.96
C GLY A 35 20.48 -7.20 -21.28
N LEU A 36 21.62 -6.71 -21.76
CA LEU A 36 21.73 -5.99 -23.03
C LEU A 36 21.46 -6.88 -24.26
N GLN A 37 21.96 -8.12 -24.25
CA GLN A 37 21.66 -9.08 -25.31
C GLN A 37 20.17 -9.41 -25.35
N SER A 38 19.55 -9.59 -24.19
CA SER A 38 18.11 -9.83 -24.08
C SER A 38 17.28 -8.65 -24.58
N LEU A 39 17.69 -7.40 -24.26
CA LEU A 39 17.02 -6.19 -24.76
C LEU A 39 17.11 -6.06 -26.29
N ASN A 40 18.26 -6.34 -26.89
CA ASN A 40 18.44 -6.30 -28.33
C ASN A 40 17.61 -7.35 -29.06
N GLN A 41 17.49 -8.55 -28.52
CA GLN A 41 16.62 -9.61 -29.08
C GLN A 41 15.12 -9.26 -28.98
N ILE A 42 14.72 -8.51 -27.95
CA ILE A 42 13.33 -8.20 -27.67
C ILE A 42 12.87 -6.90 -28.36
N SER A 43 13.79 -5.94 -28.60
CA SER A 43 13.45 -4.58 -29.08
C SER A 43 12.66 -4.55 -30.39
N GLY A 44 12.81 -5.57 -31.23
CA GLY A 44 12.06 -5.68 -32.51
C GLY A 44 10.61 -6.17 -32.38
N ASN A 45 10.22 -6.76 -31.24
CA ASN A 45 8.92 -7.44 -31.09
C ASN A 45 8.03 -6.91 -29.96
N ILE A 46 8.40 -5.81 -29.30
CA ILE A 46 7.59 -5.25 -28.21
C ILE A 46 6.32 -4.61 -28.75
N ARG A 47 5.16 -5.08 -28.30
CA ARG A 47 3.85 -4.50 -28.64
C ARG A 47 3.48 -3.40 -27.65
N PHE A 48 3.76 -2.14 -28.00
CA PHE A 48 3.51 -0.97 -27.14
C PHE A 48 2.06 -0.83 -26.67
N LEU A 49 1.09 -1.31 -27.43
CA LEU A 49 -0.33 -1.26 -27.03
C LEU A 49 -0.58 -2.01 -25.71
N TRP A 50 0.12 -3.12 -25.49
CA TRP A 50 0.00 -3.86 -24.23
C TRP A 50 0.69 -3.13 -23.06
N LEU A 51 1.81 -2.45 -23.31
CA LEU A 51 2.45 -1.60 -22.30
C LEU A 51 1.58 -0.41 -21.91
N LEU A 52 0.87 0.17 -22.88
CA LEU A 52 -0.14 1.19 -22.60
C LEU A 52 -1.26 0.62 -21.71
N GLY A 53 -1.72 -0.61 -21.97
CA GLY A 53 -2.66 -1.32 -21.11
C GLY A 53 -2.14 -1.49 -19.69
N ALA A 54 -0.86 -1.86 -19.52
CA ALA A 54 -0.22 -1.97 -18.20
C ALA A 54 -0.16 -0.61 -17.47
N PHE A 55 0.19 0.46 -18.18
CA PHE A 55 0.21 1.82 -17.64
C PHE A 55 -1.20 2.27 -17.23
N LEU A 56 -2.19 2.07 -18.06
CA LEU A 56 -3.59 2.43 -17.75
C LEU A 56 -4.11 1.64 -16.54
N ALA A 57 -3.76 0.36 -16.42
CA ALA A 57 -4.10 -0.45 -15.24
C ALA A 57 -3.46 0.11 -13.96
N ALA A 58 -2.21 0.57 -14.01
CA ALA A 58 -1.54 1.22 -12.88
C ALA A 58 -2.22 2.53 -12.47
N VAL A 59 -2.52 3.40 -13.44
CA VAL A 59 -3.23 4.67 -13.20
C VAL A 59 -4.63 4.41 -12.65
N PHE A 60 -5.34 3.43 -13.19
CA PHE A 60 -6.68 3.07 -12.71
C PHE A 60 -6.64 2.54 -11.28
N ALA A 61 -5.61 1.76 -10.91
CA ALA A 61 -5.42 1.31 -9.52
C ALA A 61 -5.23 2.51 -8.56
N TRP A 62 -4.56 3.60 -8.97
CA TRP A 62 -4.47 4.83 -8.18
C TRP A 62 -5.81 5.55 -8.01
N VAL A 63 -6.62 5.58 -9.07
CA VAL A 63 -7.97 6.16 -9.00
C VAL A 63 -8.83 5.36 -8.02
N LEU A 64 -8.76 4.02 -8.07
CA LEU A 64 -9.47 3.14 -7.15
C LEU A 64 -9.00 3.31 -5.69
N GLU A 65 -7.69 3.47 -5.47
CA GLU A 65 -7.14 3.82 -4.14
C GLU A 65 -7.77 5.11 -3.59
N GLY A 66 -7.87 6.15 -4.43
CA GLY A 66 -8.54 7.40 -4.10
C GLY A 66 -10.03 7.24 -3.86
N LEU A 67 -10.72 6.39 -4.65
CA LEU A 67 -12.16 6.12 -4.49
C LEU A 67 -12.47 5.37 -3.20
N VAL A 68 -11.71 4.32 -2.87
CA VAL A 68 -11.86 3.60 -1.60
C VAL A 68 -11.71 4.56 -0.42
N LEU A 69 -10.66 5.38 -0.42
CA LEU A 69 -10.47 6.39 0.61
C LEU A 69 -11.62 7.40 0.65
N HIS A 70 -12.12 7.81 -0.53
CA HIS A 70 -13.23 8.75 -0.65
C HIS A 70 -14.52 8.24 -0.03
N LEU A 71 -14.84 6.96 -0.19
CA LEU A 71 -16.03 6.35 0.41
C LEU A 71 -16.03 6.54 1.94
N PHE A 72 -14.92 6.25 2.60
CA PHE A 72 -14.80 6.40 4.06
C PHE A 72 -14.81 7.86 4.48
N CYS A 73 -14.06 8.73 3.78
CA CYS A 73 -14.04 10.16 4.07
C CYS A 73 -15.40 10.82 3.91
N LYS A 74 -16.10 10.53 2.81
CA LYS A 74 -17.43 11.10 2.51
C LYS A 74 -18.49 10.64 3.49
N LYS A 75 -18.36 9.41 4.03
CA LYS A 75 -19.26 8.90 5.06
C LYS A 75 -19.11 9.64 6.39
N ALA A 76 -17.88 10.00 6.75
CA ALA A 76 -17.58 10.76 7.96
C ALA A 76 -17.82 12.28 7.78
N TYR A 77 -17.51 12.80 6.61
CA TYR A 77 -17.57 14.20 6.24
C TYR A 77 -18.21 14.37 4.86
N PRO A 78 -19.51 14.64 4.77
CA PRO A 78 -20.25 14.74 3.50
C PRO A 78 -19.69 15.78 2.52
N GLU A 79 -19.04 16.84 3.03
CA GLU A 79 -18.44 17.94 2.26
C GLU A 79 -17.10 17.56 1.62
N TRP A 80 -16.55 16.38 1.96
CA TRP A 80 -15.25 15.91 1.47
C TRP A 80 -15.33 15.54 -0.02
N LYS A 81 -14.49 16.18 -0.85
CA LYS A 81 -14.46 15.97 -2.30
C LYS A 81 -13.44 14.91 -2.71
N PHE A 82 -13.69 14.28 -3.85
CA PHE A 82 -12.84 13.18 -4.37
C PHE A 82 -11.38 13.57 -4.56
N HIS A 83 -11.09 14.76 -5.09
CA HIS A 83 -9.71 15.16 -5.34
C HIS A 83 -8.86 15.24 -4.06
N TYR A 84 -9.46 15.53 -2.89
CA TYR A 84 -8.75 15.45 -1.61
C TYR A 84 -8.35 14.00 -1.31
N SER A 85 -9.28 13.05 -1.49
CA SER A 85 -9.02 11.63 -1.26
C SER A 85 -7.96 11.10 -2.23
N PHE A 86 -8.03 11.48 -3.49
CA PHE A 86 -7.03 11.09 -4.49
C PHE A 86 -5.63 11.58 -4.11
N CYS A 87 -5.48 12.86 -3.78
CA CYS A 87 -4.19 13.40 -3.33
C CYS A 87 -3.69 12.72 -2.06
N MET A 88 -4.59 12.47 -1.07
CA MET A 88 -4.22 11.76 0.17
C MET A 88 -3.84 10.30 -0.10
N GLY A 89 -4.54 9.61 -1.01
CA GLY A 89 -4.20 8.28 -1.49
C GLY A 89 -2.79 8.23 -2.05
N MET A 90 -2.48 9.13 -2.98
CA MET A 90 -1.16 9.21 -3.62
C MET A 90 -0.03 9.61 -2.66
N VAL A 91 -0.30 10.48 -1.67
CA VAL A 91 0.62 10.74 -0.55
C VAL A 91 0.92 9.45 0.22
N GLY A 92 -0.10 8.65 0.48
CA GLY A 92 0.06 7.34 1.13
C GLY A 92 0.95 6.40 0.31
N VAL A 93 0.70 6.29 -0.98
CA VAL A 93 1.49 5.46 -1.92
C VAL A 93 2.96 5.91 -1.93
N LEU A 94 3.22 7.22 -2.06
CA LEU A 94 4.57 7.78 -2.05
C LEU A 94 5.33 7.42 -0.76
N TYR A 95 4.75 7.70 0.39
CA TYR A 95 5.44 7.47 1.66
C TYR A 95 5.54 5.99 2.03
N SER A 96 4.61 5.15 1.60
CA SER A 96 4.76 3.68 1.68
C SER A 96 5.96 3.20 0.88
N ALA A 97 6.16 3.74 -0.33
CA ALA A 97 7.32 3.39 -1.16
C ALA A 97 8.66 3.83 -0.55
N LEU A 98 8.68 4.90 0.26
CA LEU A 98 9.90 5.46 0.88
C LEU A 98 10.25 4.85 2.25
N THR A 99 9.38 4.03 2.84
CA THR A 99 9.55 3.57 4.22
C THR A 99 9.61 2.05 4.33
N PRO A 100 10.38 1.53 5.30
CA PRO A 100 10.42 0.10 5.58
C PRO A 100 9.03 -0.45 5.90
N PHE A 101 8.76 -1.70 5.50
CA PHE A 101 7.46 -2.36 5.66
C PHE A 101 6.27 -1.58 5.09
N SER A 102 6.52 -0.59 4.23
CA SER A 102 5.48 0.31 3.69
C SER A 102 4.64 1.04 4.77
N THR A 103 5.21 1.24 5.97
CA THR A 103 4.48 1.74 7.16
C THR A 103 4.27 3.25 7.19
N GLY A 104 5.04 4.02 6.41
CA GLY A 104 4.98 5.49 6.44
C GLY A 104 3.78 6.11 5.72
N GLY A 105 3.10 5.34 4.87
CA GLY A 105 1.96 5.83 4.11
C GLY A 105 0.80 6.27 5.00
N GLN A 106 0.37 5.41 5.91
CA GLN A 106 -0.76 5.65 6.80
C GLN A 106 -0.55 6.89 7.71
N PRO A 107 0.57 7.04 8.45
CA PRO A 107 0.82 8.25 9.23
C PRO A 107 0.84 9.53 8.40
N MET A 108 1.37 9.49 7.18
CA MET A 108 1.40 10.67 6.31
C MET A 108 0.04 11.02 5.72
N GLN A 109 -0.81 10.03 5.45
CA GLN A 109 -2.21 10.26 5.10
C GLN A 109 -2.93 10.95 6.26
N ILE A 110 -2.82 10.43 7.49
CA ILE A 110 -3.43 11.03 8.68
C ILE A 110 -2.93 12.47 8.89
N TYR A 111 -1.63 12.68 8.80
CA TYR A 111 -1.03 14.03 8.92
C TYR A 111 -1.59 15.00 7.87
N SER A 112 -1.69 14.56 6.62
CA SER A 112 -2.18 15.39 5.52
C SER A 112 -3.68 15.70 5.66
N MET A 113 -4.49 14.72 6.10
CA MET A 113 -5.92 14.90 6.38
C MET A 113 -6.14 15.86 7.53
N ARG A 114 -5.35 15.76 8.61
CA ARG A 114 -5.36 16.70 9.71
C ARG A 114 -5.05 18.13 9.25
N ARG A 115 -4.08 18.30 8.38
CA ARG A 115 -3.73 19.60 7.81
C ARG A 115 -4.89 20.23 7.03
N LEU A 116 -5.76 19.42 6.44
CA LEU A 116 -6.97 19.86 5.74
C LEU A 116 -8.15 20.15 6.71
N GLY A 117 -7.97 20.01 8.02
CA GLY A 117 -8.97 20.34 9.04
C GLY A 117 -9.72 19.14 9.63
N MET A 118 -9.31 17.90 9.30
CA MET A 118 -9.91 16.69 9.88
C MET A 118 -9.30 16.39 11.26
N ASP A 119 -10.11 15.94 12.23
CA ASP A 119 -9.59 15.46 13.50
C ASP A 119 -8.65 14.27 13.33
N THR A 120 -7.55 14.24 14.09
CA THR A 120 -6.54 13.18 13.98
C THR A 120 -7.13 11.80 14.26
N GLY A 121 -7.99 11.70 15.28
CA GLY A 121 -8.69 10.46 15.62
C GLY A 121 -9.61 9.98 14.51
N ALA A 122 -10.37 10.89 13.87
CA ALA A 122 -11.24 10.57 12.74
C ALA A 122 -10.42 10.13 11.52
N ALA A 123 -9.37 10.87 11.17
CA ALA A 123 -8.47 10.50 10.09
C ALA A 123 -7.82 9.12 10.35
N GLY A 124 -7.38 8.87 11.59
CA GLY A 124 -6.82 7.59 12.00
C GLY A 124 -7.81 6.44 11.84
N SER A 125 -9.07 6.62 12.23
CA SER A 125 -10.11 5.60 12.08
C SER A 125 -10.42 5.29 10.61
N ILE A 126 -10.52 6.32 9.76
CA ILE A 126 -10.74 6.17 8.32
C ILE A 126 -9.61 5.35 7.69
N ILE A 127 -8.37 5.71 7.97
CA ILE A 127 -7.20 5.01 7.42
C ILE A 127 -7.11 3.58 7.95
N ALA A 128 -7.38 3.35 9.25
CA ALA A 128 -7.38 2.02 9.83
C ALA A 128 -8.44 1.11 9.19
N MET A 129 -9.69 1.61 9.05
CA MET A 129 -10.78 0.83 8.43
C MET A 129 -10.52 0.53 6.96
N LYS A 130 -10.02 1.51 6.20
CA LYS A 130 -9.59 1.30 4.81
C LYS A 130 -8.50 0.24 4.72
N THR A 131 -7.47 0.33 5.55
CA THR A 131 -6.35 -0.62 5.57
C THR A 131 -6.83 -2.02 5.94
N LEU A 132 -7.76 -2.13 6.90
CA LEU A 132 -8.37 -3.39 7.29
C LEU A 132 -9.12 -4.04 6.12
N VAL A 133 -9.95 -3.29 5.40
CA VAL A 133 -10.64 -3.78 4.21
C VAL A 133 -9.66 -4.26 3.16
N TYR A 134 -8.61 -3.47 2.89
CA TYR A 134 -7.57 -3.85 1.94
C TYR A 134 -6.90 -5.18 2.30
N GLN A 135 -6.51 -5.36 3.55
CA GLN A 135 -5.83 -6.58 4.01
C GLN A 135 -6.75 -7.80 3.98
N ILE A 136 -8.00 -7.65 4.42
CA ILE A 136 -8.98 -8.74 4.35
C ILE A 136 -9.19 -9.16 2.89
N VAL A 137 -9.44 -8.21 1.99
CA VAL A 137 -9.65 -8.50 0.57
C VAL A 137 -8.40 -9.11 -0.06
N LEU A 138 -7.20 -8.61 0.26
CA LEU A 138 -5.94 -9.14 -0.25
C LEU A 138 -5.76 -10.62 0.15
N VAL A 139 -6.01 -10.95 1.42
CA VAL A 139 -5.89 -12.33 1.92
C VAL A 139 -6.88 -13.25 1.22
N PHE A 140 -8.16 -12.88 1.15
CA PHE A 140 -9.18 -13.70 0.50
C PHE A 140 -8.94 -13.83 -1.00
N TYR A 141 -8.54 -12.74 -1.67
CA TYR A 141 -8.20 -12.75 -3.09
C TYR A 141 -6.99 -13.67 -3.36
N SER A 142 -5.92 -13.52 -2.58
CA SER A 142 -4.72 -14.35 -2.73
C SER A 142 -5.04 -15.82 -2.44
N LEU A 143 -5.81 -16.12 -1.39
CA LEU A 143 -6.22 -17.48 -1.06
C LEU A 143 -7.07 -18.12 -2.19
N ALA A 144 -8.02 -17.37 -2.73
CA ALA A 144 -8.83 -17.85 -3.85
C ALA A 144 -7.97 -18.16 -5.09
N MET A 145 -6.99 -17.29 -5.40
CA MET A 145 -6.05 -17.52 -6.50
C MET A 145 -5.13 -18.71 -6.26
N VAL A 146 -4.68 -18.90 -5.00
CA VAL A 146 -3.90 -20.07 -4.57
C VAL A 146 -4.66 -21.36 -4.84
N VAL A 147 -5.87 -21.46 -4.30
CA VAL A 147 -6.72 -22.67 -4.42
C VAL A 147 -7.01 -22.96 -5.88
N TRP A 148 -7.33 -21.92 -6.65
CA TRP A 148 -7.64 -22.08 -8.09
C TRP A 148 -6.47 -22.61 -8.92
N LYS A 149 -5.22 -22.24 -8.59
CA LYS A 149 -4.03 -22.61 -9.38
C LYS A 149 -3.01 -23.46 -8.61
N LEU A 150 -3.44 -24.06 -7.50
CA LEU A 150 -2.59 -24.86 -6.62
C LEU A 150 -1.78 -25.94 -7.33
N PRO A 151 -2.36 -26.80 -8.19
CA PRO A 151 -1.60 -27.86 -8.88
C PRO A 151 -0.47 -27.31 -9.74
N PHE A 152 -0.71 -26.17 -10.39
CA PHE A 152 0.30 -25.53 -11.23
C PHE A 152 1.52 -25.09 -10.40
N PHE A 153 1.29 -24.38 -9.30
CA PHE A 153 2.38 -23.83 -8.49
C PHE A 153 3.15 -24.92 -7.71
N GLN A 154 2.47 -25.95 -7.23
CA GLN A 154 3.14 -27.06 -6.55
C GLN A 154 4.12 -27.80 -7.46
N ASN A 155 3.80 -27.93 -8.75
CA ASN A 155 4.66 -28.61 -9.72
C ASN A 155 5.84 -27.75 -10.23
N HIS A 156 5.75 -26.42 -10.11
CA HIS A 156 6.74 -25.50 -10.71
C HIS A 156 7.57 -24.73 -9.70
N ILE A 157 7.16 -24.69 -8.43
CA ILE A 157 7.84 -23.89 -7.40
C ILE A 157 8.16 -24.75 -6.18
N SER A 158 9.44 -24.89 -5.90
CA SER A 158 9.89 -25.56 -4.68
C SER A 158 9.45 -24.81 -3.42
N ASN A 159 9.02 -25.54 -2.38
CA ASN A 159 8.57 -24.99 -1.11
C ASN A 159 7.39 -24.02 -1.20
N PHE A 160 6.60 -24.08 -2.26
CA PHE A 160 5.44 -23.22 -2.49
C PHE A 160 4.48 -23.16 -1.29
N SER A 161 4.13 -24.33 -0.73
CA SER A 161 3.22 -24.43 0.42
C SER A 161 3.77 -23.71 1.65
N PHE A 162 5.07 -23.78 1.91
CA PHE A 162 5.72 -23.13 3.05
C PHE A 162 5.65 -21.60 2.94
N VAL A 163 5.98 -21.04 1.79
CA VAL A 163 5.91 -19.58 1.53
C VAL A 163 4.47 -19.08 1.66
N THR A 164 3.50 -19.86 1.15
CA THR A 164 2.08 -19.53 1.25
C THR A 164 1.60 -19.49 2.69
N ILE A 165 1.93 -20.50 3.51
CA ILE A 165 1.53 -20.58 4.92
C ILE A 165 2.11 -19.40 5.70
N ILE A 166 3.39 -19.08 5.54
CA ILE A 166 4.01 -17.93 6.20
C ILE A 166 3.30 -16.63 5.81
N GLY A 167 3.08 -16.39 4.52
CA GLY A 167 2.39 -15.20 4.05
C GLY A 167 0.98 -15.05 4.63
N LEU A 168 0.21 -16.14 4.67
CA LEU A 168 -1.13 -16.17 5.26
C LEU A 168 -1.11 -15.91 6.78
N LEU A 169 -0.20 -16.54 7.51
CA LEU A 169 -0.07 -16.36 8.97
C LEU A 169 0.28 -14.91 9.30
N CYS A 170 1.27 -14.33 8.62
CA CYS A 170 1.68 -12.95 8.85
C CYS A 170 0.56 -11.94 8.53
N ASN A 171 -0.14 -12.11 7.39
CA ASN A 171 -1.29 -11.27 7.04
C ASN A 171 -2.43 -11.39 8.04
N SER A 172 -2.75 -12.61 8.47
CA SER A 172 -3.80 -12.86 9.46
C SER A 172 -3.46 -12.26 10.81
N ALA A 173 -2.21 -12.37 11.27
CA ALA A 173 -1.74 -11.74 12.50
C ALA A 173 -1.87 -10.21 12.44
N PHE A 174 -1.52 -9.60 11.31
CA PHE A 174 -1.69 -8.15 11.10
C PHE A 174 -3.18 -7.74 11.16
N ILE A 175 -4.06 -8.48 10.50
CA ILE A 175 -5.51 -8.22 10.52
C ILE A 175 -6.04 -8.29 11.96
N ILE A 176 -5.69 -9.33 12.71
CA ILE A 176 -6.11 -9.51 14.11
C ILE A 176 -5.62 -8.34 14.96
N LEU A 177 -4.37 -7.92 14.79
CA LEU A 177 -3.79 -6.80 15.53
C LEU A 177 -4.53 -5.49 15.26
N VAL A 178 -4.82 -5.17 13.99
CA VAL A 178 -5.56 -3.96 13.63
C VAL A 178 -7.01 -4.03 14.14
N LEU A 179 -7.67 -5.18 14.04
CA LEU A 179 -9.01 -5.38 14.59
C LEU A 179 -9.07 -5.17 16.10
N LEU A 180 -8.14 -5.75 16.85
CA LEU A 180 -8.03 -5.58 18.30
C LEU A 180 -7.86 -4.10 18.66
N PHE A 181 -7.00 -3.39 17.92
CA PHE A 181 -6.79 -1.95 18.12
C PHE A 181 -8.05 -1.13 17.83
N CYS A 182 -8.79 -1.46 16.77
CA CYS A 182 -9.99 -0.71 16.36
C CYS A 182 -11.21 -0.96 17.27
N ILE A 183 -11.36 -2.17 17.80
CA ILE A 183 -12.56 -2.58 18.54
C ILE A 183 -12.39 -2.39 20.05
N SER A 184 -11.21 -2.69 20.60
CA SER A 184 -11.01 -2.82 22.04
C SER A 184 -10.34 -1.60 22.65
N LYS A 185 -11.17 -0.71 23.24
CA LYS A 185 -10.65 0.35 24.13
C LYS A 185 -9.82 -0.20 25.30
N ARG A 186 -10.23 -1.38 25.84
CA ARG A 186 -9.53 -2.04 26.95
C ARG A 186 -8.13 -2.51 26.60
N ALA A 187 -7.89 -2.87 25.33
CA ALA A 187 -6.57 -3.27 24.85
C ALA A 187 -5.69 -2.05 24.51
N THR A 188 -6.28 -0.98 23.99
CA THR A 188 -5.55 0.21 23.52
C THR A 188 -5.05 1.09 24.68
N ASP A 189 -5.81 1.22 25.76
CA ASP A 189 -5.49 2.09 26.89
C ASP A 189 -4.22 1.64 27.64
N PRO A 190 -4.09 0.36 28.08
CA PRO A 190 -2.86 -0.11 28.73
C PRO A 190 -1.64 -0.09 27.78
N LEU A 191 -1.86 -0.30 26.48
CA LEU A 191 -0.78 -0.23 25.49
C LEU A 191 -0.27 1.20 25.37
N LEU A 192 -1.17 2.20 25.35
CA LEU A 192 -0.83 3.62 25.35
C LEU A 192 -0.05 4.01 26.61
N ARG A 193 -0.51 3.59 27.80
CA ARG A 193 0.17 3.86 29.08
C ARG A 193 1.57 3.24 29.12
N LYS A 194 1.68 1.97 28.75
CA LYS A 194 3.00 1.28 28.68
C LYS A 194 3.93 1.93 27.65
N GLY A 195 3.40 2.31 26.50
CA GLY A 195 4.17 3.03 25.47
C GLY A 195 4.69 4.37 25.99
N LEU A 196 3.84 5.21 26.57
CA LEU A 196 4.24 6.51 27.14
C LEU A 196 5.24 6.34 28.30
N TRP A 197 5.05 5.35 29.15
CA TRP A 197 6.00 5.01 30.22
C TRP A 197 7.38 4.63 29.67
N LEU A 198 7.42 3.81 28.58
CA LEU A 198 8.67 3.44 27.92
C LEU A 198 9.34 4.66 27.28
N PHE A 199 8.58 5.53 26.61
CA PHE A 199 9.12 6.78 26.05
C PHE A 199 9.60 7.74 27.14
N HIS A 200 8.96 7.77 28.29
CA HIS A 200 9.43 8.55 29.44
C HIS A 200 10.75 7.98 29.98
N LYS A 201 10.84 6.66 30.14
CA LYS A 201 12.05 5.96 30.59
C LYS A 201 13.24 6.16 29.62
N LEU A 202 12.96 6.28 28.32
CA LEU A 202 13.96 6.58 27.29
C LEU A 202 14.28 8.08 27.15
N HIS A 203 13.81 8.94 28.08
CA HIS A 203 13.98 10.40 28.08
C HIS A 203 13.43 11.11 26.82
N LEU A 204 12.58 10.45 26.04
CA LEU A 204 11.97 10.98 24.82
C LEU A 204 10.68 11.77 25.09
N CYS A 205 10.11 11.66 26.30
CA CYS A 205 8.88 12.34 26.71
C CYS A 205 9.04 13.02 28.08
N LYS A 206 8.99 14.37 28.11
CA LYS A 206 9.15 15.15 29.33
C LYS A 206 7.88 15.21 30.21
N HIS A 207 6.68 15.20 29.59
CA HIS A 207 5.37 15.31 30.26
C HIS A 207 4.45 14.18 29.79
N PRO A 208 4.51 12.98 30.40
CA PRO A 208 3.75 11.81 29.95
C PRO A 208 2.24 11.96 30.17
N GLU A 209 1.80 12.62 31.26
CA GLU A 209 0.38 12.77 31.57
C GLU A 209 -0.37 13.74 30.65
N GLU A 210 0.19 14.90 30.34
CA GLU A 210 -0.40 15.82 29.36
C GLU A 210 -0.49 15.19 27.96
N ARG A 211 0.50 14.40 27.61
CA ARG A 211 0.48 13.64 26.34
C ARG A 211 -0.55 12.53 26.37
N TYR A 212 -0.70 11.86 27.51
CA TYR A 212 -1.70 10.83 27.67
C TYR A 212 -3.12 11.41 27.48
N GLU A 213 -3.46 12.53 28.10
CA GLU A 213 -4.77 13.18 27.95
C GLU A 213 -5.06 13.57 26.50
N LYS A 214 -4.07 14.18 25.80
CA LYS A 214 -4.21 14.53 24.38
C LYS A 214 -4.45 13.30 23.52
N ILE A 215 -3.65 12.25 23.69
CA ILE A 215 -3.76 11.02 22.89
C ILE A 215 -5.04 10.26 23.25
N SER A 216 -5.43 10.24 24.53
CA SER A 216 -6.67 9.61 24.99
C SER A 216 -7.91 10.28 24.38
N ARG A 217 -7.93 11.61 24.25
CA ARG A 217 -8.99 12.34 23.54
C ARG A 217 -9.06 11.93 22.06
N GLU A 218 -7.93 11.94 21.36
CA GLU A 218 -7.89 11.52 19.96
C GLU A 218 -8.29 10.04 19.78
N LEU A 219 -7.94 9.19 20.75
CA LEU A 219 -8.32 7.80 20.79
C LEU A 219 -9.84 7.62 21.00
N GLN A 220 -10.48 8.47 21.80
CA GLN A 220 -11.94 8.48 21.94
C GLN A 220 -12.63 8.87 20.63
N ILE A 221 -12.13 9.91 19.93
CA ILE A 221 -12.61 10.30 18.59
C ILE A 221 -12.40 9.15 17.59
N PHE A 222 -11.24 8.49 17.63
CA PHE A 222 -10.93 7.32 16.81
C PHE A 222 -11.96 6.19 17.00
N HIS A 223 -12.22 5.80 18.24
CA HIS A 223 -13.19 4.73 18.53
C HIS A 223 -14.63 5.14 18.21
N GLY A 224 -15.00 6.40 18.44
CA GLY A 224 -16.30 6.95 18.05
C GLY A 224 -16.50 6.89 16.53
N SER A 225 -15.53 7.37 15.79
CA SER A 225 -15.53 7.35 14.32
C SER A 225 -15.52 5.91 13.77
N SER A 226 -14.72 5.01 14.35
CA SER A 226 -14.69 3.59 13.98
C SER A 226 -16.05 2.92 14.17
N ARG A 227 -16.75 3.24 15.27
CA ARG A 227 -18.11 2.72 15.54
C ARG A 227 -19.13 3.27 14.55
N LEU A 228 -19.04 4.55 14.20
CA LEU A 228 -19.93 5.18 13.20
C LEU A 228 -19.74 4.52 11.83
N LEU A 229 -18.48 4.36 11.39
CA LEU A 229 -18.16 3.73 10.13
C LEU A 229 -18.58 2.24 10.14
N GLY A 230 -18.37 1.53 11.24
CA GLY A 230 -18.66 0.10 11.40
C GLY A 230 -20.12 -0.28 11.22
N LYS A 231 -21.07 0.66 11.41
CA LYS A 231 -22.51 0.41 11.26
C LYS A 231 -22.99 0.35 9.80
N SER A 232 -22.17 0.74 8.83
CA SER A 232 -22.61 0.88 7.43
C SER A 232 -22.14 -0.29 6.56
N VAL A 233 -22.93 -1.37 6.49
CA VAL A 233 -22.66 -2.53 5.63
C VAL A 233 -22.47 -2.13 4.17
N LYS A 234 -23.27 -1.20 3.65
CA LYS A 234 -23.16 -0.70 2.27
C LYS A 234 -21.79 -0.06 1.99
N LEU A 235 -21.22 0.66 2.98
CA LEU A 235 -19.90 1.24 2.87
C LEU A 235 -18.82 0.16 2.68
N TYR A 236 -18.86 -0.88 3.51
CA TYR A 236 -17.88 -1.96 3.45
C TYR A 236 -18.02 -2.81 2.19
N LEU A 237 -19.25 -3.12 1.77
CA LEU A 237 -19.48 -3.82 0.50
C LEU A 237 -18.92 -3.03 -0.68
N GLY A 238 -19.21 -1.73 -0.76
CA GLY A 238 -18.66 -0.87 -1.80
C GLY A 238 -17.12 -0.78 -1.75
N ALA A 239 -16.55 -0.65 -0.56
CA ALA A 239 -15.12 -0.63 -0.35
C ALA A 239 -14.47 -1.98 -0.74
N CYS A 240 -15.06 -3.11 -0.37
CA CYS A 240 -14.57 -4.45 -0.76
C CYS A 240 -14.59 -4.63 -2.28
N VAL A 241 -15.69 -4.28 -2.95
CA VAL A 241 -15.79 -4.39 -4.42
C VAL A 241 -14.71 -3.54 -5.10
N LEU A 242 -14.58 -2.26 -4.71
CA LEU A 242 -13.55 -1.38 -5.28
C LEU A 242 -12.14 -1.91 -5.00
N THR A 243 -11.89 -2.47 -3.82
CA THR A 243 -10.58 -3.04 -3.46
C THR A 243 -10.29 -4.32 -4.24
N VAL A 244 -11.28 -5.19 -4.47
CA VAL A 244 -11.12 -6.37 -5.35
C VAL A 244 -10.71 -5.93 -6.75
N VAL A 245 -11.41 -4.93 -7.32
CA VAL A 245 -11.08 -4.39 -8.64
C VAL A 245 -9.69 -3.76 -8.64
N GLN A 246 -9.32 -3.02 -7.59
CA GLN A 246 -7.98 -2.41 -7.42
C GLN A 246 -6.88 -3.47 -7.43
N ILE A 247 -7.03 -4.54 -6.64
CA ILE A 247 -6.05 -5.65 -6.59
C ILE A 247 -6.01 -6.37 -7.93
N ALA A 248 -7.16 -6.65 -8.55
CA ALA A 248 -7.22 -7.26 -9.86
C ALA A 248 -6.50 -6.42 -10.93
N CYS A 249 -6.70 -5.09 -10.95
CA CYS A 249 -5.97 -4.18 -11.85
C CYS A 249 -4.46 -4.23 -11.62
N SER A 250 -4.01 -4.27 -10.37
CA SER A 250 -2.60 -4.42 -10.04
C SER A 250 -2.04 -5.77 -10.51
N CYS A 251 -2.82 -6.84 -10.39
CA CYS A 251 -2.45 -8.18 -10.86
C CYS A 251 -2.48 -8.31 -12.40
N LEU A 252 -3.19 -7.42 -13.10
CA LEU A 252 -3.21 -7.36 -14.57
C LEU A 252 -1.91 -6.80 -15.17
N ILE A 253 -1.19 -5.97 -14.43
CA ILE A 253 0.02 -5.31 -14.95
C ILE A 253 1.04 -6.32 -15.50
N PRO A 254 1.45 -7.38 -14.78
CA PRO A 254 2.36 -8.39 -15.32
C PRO A 254 1.78 -9.16 -16.52
N TYR A 255 0.46 -9.35 -16.57
CA TYR A 255 -0.16 -9.98 -17.73
C TYR A 255 -0.01 -9.12 -18.97
N PHE A 256 -0.26 -7.82 -18.89
CA PHE A 256 -0.04 -6.90 -19.99
C PHE A 256 1.43 -6.84 -20.40
N ILE A 257 2.36 -6.87 -19.44
CA ILE A 257 3.79 -6.94 -19.73
C ILE A 257 4.12 -8.25 -20.45
N TYR A 258 3.60 -9.39 -19.99
CA TYR A 258 3.80 -10.69 -20.64
C TYR A 258 3.31 -10.67 -22.10
N ARG A 259 2.14 -10.08 -22.35
CA ARG A 259 1.57 -9.93 -23.70
C ARG A 259 2.37 -8.94 -24.57
N SER A 260 3.04 -7.95 -23.98
CA SER A 260 3.88 -7.01 -24.72
C SER A 260 5.10 -7.67 -25.34
N PHE A 261 5.61 -8.74 -24.74
CA PHE A 261 6.67 -9.58 -25.29
C PHE A 261 6.16 -10.60 -26.32
N SER A 262 4.94 -10.46 -26.81
CA SER A 262 4.29 -11.37 -27.78
C SER A 262 4.06 -12.79 -27.26
N PHE A 263 4.21 -13.05 -25.97
CA PHE A 263 3.93 -14.34 -25.36
C PHE A 263 2.42 -14.57 -25.19
N SER A 264 1.96 -15.80 -25.43
CA SER A 264 0.54 -16.18 -25.34
C SER A 264 0.28 -17.55 -24.72
N GLN A 265 1.34 -18.26 -24.33
CA GLN A 265 1.26 -19.64 -23.87
C GLN A 265 0.59 -19.77 -22.50
N GLN A 266 0.80 -18.78 -21.62
CA GLN A 266 0.24 -18.82 -20.26
C GLN A 266 -1.15 -18.20 -20.17
N SER A 267 -2.01 -18.85 -19.38
CA SER A 267 -3.34 -18.34 -19.15
C SER A 267 -3.32 -17.11 -18.24
N PHE A 268 -4.23 -16.20 -18.50
CA PHE A 268 -4.49 -15.01 -17.70
C PHE A 268 -4.54 -15.30 -16.19
N GLY A 269 -5.29 -16.35 -15.77
CA GLY A 269 -5.47 -16.68 -14.35
C GLY A 269 -4.19 -17.12 -13.65
N VAL A 270 -3.25 -17.78 -14.34
CA VAL A 270 -1.97 -18.19 -13.77
C VAL A 270 -1.09 -16.97 -13.47
N ILE A 271 -1.03 -16.02 -14.39
CA ILE A 271 -0.23 -14.79 -14.21
C ILE A 271 -0.81 -13.90 -13.11
N MET A 272 -2.14 -13.77 -13.05
CA MET A 272 -2.80 -13.04 -11.96
C MET A 272 -2.55 -13.69 -10.60
N ALA A 273 -2.62 -15.02 -10.52
CA ALA A 273 -2.30 -15.76 -9.30
C ALA A 273 -0.85 -15.56 -8.88
N ALA A 274 0.11 -15.66 -9.80
CA ALA A 274 1.52 -15.37 -9.52
C ALA A 274 1.72 -13.97 -8.95
N GLN A 275 1.07 -12.94 -9.53
CA GLN A 275 1.18 -11.58 -9.01
C GLN A 275 0.52 -11.41 -7.63
N ALA A 276 -0.59 -12.08 -7.35
CA ALA A 276 -1.19 -12.08 -6.02
C ALA A 276 -0.21 -12.62 -4.96
N TYR A 277 0.56 -13.67 -5.29
CA TYR A 277 1.63 -14.18 -4.43
C TYR A 277 2.76 -13.18 -4.24
N VAL A 278 3.25 -12.60 -5.33
CA VAL A 278 4.28 -11.55 -5.25
C VAL A 278 3.84 -10.43 -4.32
N SER A 279 2.59 -10.00 -4.41
CA SER A 279 2.02 -8.95 -3.54
C SER A 279 1.97 -9.40 -2.07
N MET A 280 1.56 -10.63 -1.81
CA MET A 280 1.49 -11.19 -0.45
C MET A 280 2.87 -11.31 0.20
N VAL A 281 3.88 -11.79 -0.53
CA VAL A 281 5.27 -11.92 -0.04
C VAL A 281 5.89 -10.55 0.17
N SER A 282 5.69 -9.63 -0.77
CA SER A 282 6.26 -8.27 -0.73
C SER A 282 5.77 -7.45 0.46
N ALA A 283 4.57 -7.73 0.98
CA ALA A 283 4.00 -7.01 2.13
C ALA A 283 4.84 -7.12 3.41
N PHE A 284 5.68 -8.16 3.56
CA PHE A 284 6.50 -8.42 4.75
C PHE A 284 7.97 -8.11 4.59
N VAL A 285 8.39 -7.61 3.43
CA VAL A 285 9.79 -7.26 3.22
C VAL A 285 10.13 -5.96 3.96
N PRO A 286 11.14 -5.98 4.87
CA PRO A 286 11.43 -4.83 5.73
C PRO A 286 12.19 -3.69 5.03
N LEU A 287 12.28 -3.73 3.72
CA LEU A 287 12.96 -2.70 2.93
C LEU A 287 11.96 -1.73 2.28
N PRO A 288 12.34 -0.47 2.06
CA PRO A 288 11.51 0.50 1.37
C PRO A 288 11.07 -0.03 -0.01
N GLY A 289 9.77 0.08 -0.29
CA GLY A 289 9.17 -0.47 -1.50
C GLY A 289 9.30 -1.97 -1.66
N ALA A 290 9.54 -2.70 -0.56
CA ALA A 290 9.80 -4.15 -0.56
C ALA A 290 10.98 -4.55 -1.48
N SER A 291 11.97 -3.65 -1.67
CA SER A 291 13.11 -3.88 -2.57
C SER A 291 13.87 -5.17 -2.20
N GLY A 292 14.30 -5.91 -3.20
CA GLY A 292 14.92 -7.22 -3.06
C GLY A 292 13.88 -8.35 -2.93
N GLY A 293 12.93 -8.23 -2.03
CA GLY A 293 11.90 -9.27 -1.84
C GLY A 293 10.85 -9.30 -2.93
N ALA A 294 10.42 -8.14 -3.42
CA ALA A 294 9.48 -8.07 -4.52
C ALA A 294 10.13 -8.52 -5.84
N GLU A 295 11.38 -8.13 -6.10
CA GLU A 295 12.13 -8.59 -7.26
C GLU A 295 12.41 -10.10 -7.17
N GLY A 296 12.88 -10.57 -6.03
CA GLY A 296 13.15 -12.00 -5.82
C GLY A 296 11.88 -12.86 -5.95
N SER A 297 10.76 -12.39 -5.39
CA SER A 297 9.48 -13.10 -5.55
C SER A 297 8.96 -13.00 -7.00
N PHE A 298 9.13 -11.87 -7.69
CA PHE A 298 8.79 -11.79 -9.11
C PHE A 298 9.60 -12.80 -9.92
N LEU A 299 10.92 -12.86 -9.74
CA LEU A 299 11.76 -13.82 -10.43
C LEU A 299 11.35 -15.27 -10.11
N LEU A 300 11.08 -15.58 -8.84
CA LEU A 300 10.67 -16.91 -8.41
C LEU A 300 9.38 -17.38 -9.10
N PHE A 301 8.37 -16.51 -9.18
CA PHE A 301 7.06 -16.88 -9.70
C PHE A 301 6.96 -16.73 -11.23
N PHE A 302 7.68 -15.76 -11.82
CA PHE A 302 7.53 -15.44 -13.23
C PHE A 302 8.59 -16.10 -14.14
N ARG A 303 9.71 -16.61 -13.59
CA ARG A 303 10.75 -17.31 -14.38
C ARG A 303 10.18 -18.50 -15.17
N ALA A 304 9.14 -19.15 -14.65
CA ALA A 304 8.47 -20.26 -15.34
C ALA A 304 7.63 -19.82 -16.57
N PHE A 305 7.35 -18.53 -16.73
CA PHE A 305 6.46 -18.00 -17.77
C PHE A 305 7.20 -17.29 -18.89
N PHE A 306 8.35 -16.71 -18.57
CA PHE A 306 9.15 -15.95 -19.50
C PHE A 306 10.26 -16.83 -20.07
N VAL A 307 10.53 -16.68 -21.36
CA VAL A 307 11.68 -17.35 -22.00
C VAL A 307 12.98 -16.80 -21.41
N ASP A 308 14.03 -17.61 -21.39
CA ASP A 308 15.33 -17.25 -20.84
C ASP A 308 15.81 -15.86 -21.34
N GLY A 309 16.29 -15.05 -20.41
CA GLY A 309 16.72 -13.68 -20.66
C GLY A 309 15.63 -12.62 -20.65
N THR A 310 14.32 -12.97 -20.77
CA THR A 310 13.24 -11.96 -20.87
C THR A 310 12.60 -11.58 -19.54
N VAL A 311 12.76 -12.41 -18.51
CA VAL A 311 12.17 -12.17 -17.18
C VAL A 311 12.73 -10.92 -16.49
N LEU A 312 14.03 -10.63 -16.67
CA LEU A 312 14.67 -9.44 -16.08
C LEU A 312 14.13 -8.12 -16.68
N PRO A 313 14.10 -7.96 -18.01
CA PRO A 313 13.43 -6.80 -18.62
C PRO A 313 11.97 -6.65 -18.20
N ALA A 314 11.21 -7.75 -18.13
CA ALA A 314 9.82 -7.74 -17.67
C ALA A 314 9.71 -7.25 -16.22
N MET A 315 10.58 -7.69 -15.33
CA MET A 315 10.65 -7.25 -13.94
C MET A 315 10.97 -5.75 -13.84
N VAL A 316 11.89 -5.24 -14.66
CA VAL A 316 12.23 -3.80 -14.68
C VAL A 316 11.03 -2.97 -15.13
N ILE A 317 10.33 -3.37 -16.20
CA ILE A 317 9.12 -2.69 -16.68
C ILE A 317 8.03 -2.74 -15.60
N TRP A 318 7.85 -3.89 -14.95
CA TRP A 318 6.91 -4.02 -13.84
C TRP A 318 7.24 -3.07 -12.69
N ARG A 319 8.53 -2.98 -12.28
CA ARG A 319 8.97 -2.04 -11.25
C ARG A 319 8.83 -0.59 -11.69
N ALA A 320 9.11 -0.28 -12.96
CA ALA A 320 8.90 1.06 -13.50
C ALA A 320 7.45 1.52 -13.29
N LEU A 321 6.48 0.66 -13.60
CA LEU A 321 5.06 0.98 -13.53
C LEU A 321 4.49 0.91 -12.10
N THR A 322 4.93 -0.06 -11.27
CA THR A 322 4.32 -0.30 -9.96
C THR A 322 5.03 0.37 -8.80
N TYR A 323 6.29 0.76 -8.98
CA TYR A 323 7.10 1.38 -7.92
C TYR A 323 7.64 2.75 -8.33
N TYR A 324 8.43 2.85 -9.41
CA TYR A 324 9.09 4.13 -9.75
C TYR A 324 8.13 5.21 -10.21
N LEU A 325 7.07 4.86 -10.94
CA LEU A 325 6.04 5.80 -11.38
C LEU A 325 5.27 6.43 -10.21
N ASN A 326 5.22 5.78 -9.05
CA ASN A 326 4.60 6.31 -7.84
C ASN A 326 5.29 7.57 -7.31
N PHE A 327 6.61 7.74 -7.56
CA PHE A 327 7.35 8.90 -7.04
C PHE A 327 6.92 10.21 -7.70
N PRO A 328 7.02 10.39 -9.03
CA PRO A 328 6.59 11.63 -9.66
C PRO A 328 5.11 11.92 -9.40
N ALA A 329 4.23 10.92 -9.54
CA ALA A 329 2.80 11.10 -9.30
C ALA A 329 2.50 11.46 -7.84
N GLY A 330 3.12 10.77 -6.88
CA GLY A 330 2.97 11.05 -5.46
C GLY A 330 3.56 12.40 -5.04
N CYS A 331 4.70 12.81 -5.62
CA CYS A 331 5.30 14.14 -5.36
C CYS A 331 4.40 15.27 -5.87
N ILE A 332 3.82 15.13 -7.07
CA ILE A 332 2.86 16.09 -7.62
C ILE A 332 1.64 16.20 -6.69
N CYS A 333 1.06 15.07 -6.30
CA CYS A 333 -0.09 15.04 -5.38
C CYS A 333 0.25 15.61 -4.00
N ALA A 334 1.43 15.33 -3.45
CA ALA A 334 1.90 15.88 -2.19
C ALA A 334 2.09 17.41 -2.27
N TYR A 335 2.60 17.91 -3.38
CA TYR A 335 2.72 19.34 -3.63
C TYR A 335 1.34 20.02 -3.72
N ILE A 336 0.41 19.44 -4.48
CA ILE A 336 -0.98 19.92 -4.59
C ILE A 336 -1.63 19.89 -3.20
N ALA A 337 -1.54 18.77 -2.47
CA ALA A 337 -2.06 18.63 -1.10
C ALA A 337 -1.54 19.72 -0.16
N GLY A 338 -0.26 20.11 -0.34
CA GLY A 338 0.35 21.19 0.41
C GLY A 338 -0.23 22.58 0.16
N ARG A 339 -0.96 22.79 -0.93
CA ARG A 339 -1.59 24.06 -1.34
C ARG A 339 -3.11 24.09 -1.17
N LEU A 340 -3.72 22.95 -0.84
CA LEU A 340 -5.16 22.88 -0.63
C LEU A 340 -5.57 23.74 0.59
N PRO A 341 -6.70 24.44 0.52
CA PRO A 341 -7.21 25.23 1.63
C PRO A 341 -7.63 24.33 2.80
N VAL A 342 -7.50 24.85 4.01
CA VAL A 342 -8.03 24.19 5.21
C VAL A 342 -9.56 24.22 5.14
N LEU A 343 -10.16 23.03 5.24
CA LEU A 343 -11.61 22.87 5.22
C LEU A 343 -12.18 23.17 6.62
N LYS A 344 -13.31 23.86 6.66
CA LYS A 344 -14.11 23.98 7.88
C LYS A 344 -15.01 22.75 7.99
N LEU A 345 -14.46 21.64 8.45
CA LEU A 345 -15.19 20.39 8.65
C LEU A 345 -15.94 20.46 9.99
N ALA A 346 -17.22 20.11 9.97
CA ALA A 346 -17.96 19.93 11.21
C ALA A 346 -17.37 18.75 12.00
N PRO A 347 -17.22 18.86 13.34
CA PRO A 347 -16.76 17.72 14.12
C PRO A 347 -17.67 16.52 13.87
N VAL A 348 -17.09 15.32 13.80
CA VAL A 348 -17.86 14.08 13.66
C VAL A 348 -18.89 14.09 14.79
N LYS A 349 -20.19 14.14 14.43
CA LYS A 349 -21.28 14.16 15.41
C LYS A 349 -21.04 13.00 16.37
N GLU A 350 -20.62 13.32 17.58
CA GLU A 350 -20.60 12.36 18.67
C GLU A 350 -22.00 11.76 18.74
N CYS A 351 -22.06 10.44 18.70
CA CYS A 351 -23.25 9.73 19.10
C CYS A 351 -23.45 10.10 20.57
N SER A 352 -24.24 11.14 20.83
CA SER A 352 -24.68 11.59 22.14
C SER A 352 -25.62 10.53 22.75
N ALA A 353 -25.03 9.41 23.13
CA ALA A 353 -25.68 8.33 23.84
C ALA A 353 -24.66 7.56 24.69
N VAL A 354 -24.00 8.26 25.57
CA VAL A 354 -23.62 7.74 26.89
C VAL A 354 -23.65 8.96 27.83
N ARG A 355 -24.81 9.35 28.27
CA ARG A 355 -24.95 9.94 29.61
C ARG A 355 -24.85 8.79 30.62
N PRO A 356 -24.24 9.06 31.78
CA PRO A 356 -23.89 8.05 32.76
C PRO A 356 -25.09 7.31 33.30
#